data_80e949b8a4a0f69766ffd6ddcd7f590a
#
_entry.id   80e949b8a4a0f69766ffd6ddcd7f590a
#
_cell.length_a   1.000
_cell.length_b   1.000
_cell.length_c   1.000
_cell.angle_alpha   90.00
_cell.angle_beta   90.00
_cell.angle_gamma   90.00
#
_symmetry.space_group_name_H-M   'P 1'
#
loop_
_entity.id
_entity.type
_entity.pdbx_description
1 polymer ?
#
loop_
_entity_poly.entity_id
_entity_poly.type
_entity_poly.pdbx_seq_one_letter_code
_entity_poly.pdbx_strand_id
1 'polypeptide(L)'
;MEITIGSVFGFISGLLTTLGLILSNTSAKFTVNQIILVLISLAISDGLSDALGIYFGNYKETGDIKDSFLEGGKTLLFKASIPCLVALLFFMIQNVKLANNITLGLTFILIIMINIFIFDELQLRIINIVIFFIIVMTNNYIGEKFTF
;
A
#
# COMPACT_ATOMS: atom_id res chain seq x y z
N MET A 1 7.73 -1.27 -19.93
CA MET A 1 6.59 -1.90 -19.20
C MET A 1 5.46 -0.91 -19.27
N GLU A 2 4.37 -1.23 -19.93
CA GLU A 2 3.22 -0.33 -19.99
C GLU A 2 2.64 -0.13 -18.59
N ILE A 3 2.41 1.13 -18.25
CA ILE A 3 1.71 1.51 -17.01
C ILE A 3 0.23 1.22 -17.23
N THR A 4 -0.30 0.21 -16.55
CA THR A 4 -1.69 -0.22 -16.68
C THR A 4 -2.48 0.11 -15.42
N ILE A 5 -3.83 0.08 -15.53
CA ILE A 5 -4.72 0.37 -14.40
C ILE A 5 -4.41 -0.56 -13.22
N GLY A 6 -4.24 -1.86 -13.47
CA GLY A 6 -3.93 -2.82 -12.42
C GLY A 6 -2.59 -2.56 -11.72
N SER A 7 -1.55 -2.15 -12.47
CA SER A 7 -0.24 -1.83 -11.88
C SER A 7 -0.28 -0.56 -11.01
N VAL A 8 -0.92 0.50 -11.49
CA VAL A 8 -1.07 1.76 -10.75
C VAL A 8 -1.92 1.57 -9.50
N PHE A 9 -3.08 0.93 -9.66
CA PHE A 9 -3.98 0.66 -8.54
C PHE A 9 -3.30 -0.20 -7.48
N GLY A 10 -2.68 -1.31 -7.88
CA GLY A 10 -1.99 -2.20 -6.95
C GLY A 10 -0.87 -1.49 -6.17
N PHE A 11 -0.08 -0.66 -6.86
CA PHE A 11 1.01 0.07 -6.23
C PHE A 11 0.51 1.10 -5.21
N ILE A 12 -0.44 1.97 -5.60
CA ILE A 12 -0.99 3.02 -4.72
C ILE A 12 -1.73 2.40 -3.55
N SER A 13 -2.61 1.41 -3.81
CA SER A 13 -3.36 0.71 -2.76
C SER A 13 -2.42 0.00 -1.78
N GLY A 14 -1.40 -0.73 -2.29
CA GLY A 14 -0.41 -1.39 -1.45
C GLY A 14 0.38 -0.42 -0.57
N LEU A 15 0.73 0.75 -1.10
CA LEU A 15 1.45 1.77 -0.37
C LEU A 15 0.61 2.36 0.78
N LEU A 16 -0.64 2.74 0.50
CA LEU A 16 -1.54 3.35 1.48
C LEU A 16 -1.96 2.37 2.58
N THR A 17 -2.30 1.13 2.22
CA THR A 17 -2.69 0.11 3.21
C THR A 17 -1.52 -0.30 4.09
N THR A 18 -0.31 -0.45 3.52
CA THR A 18 0.90 -0.74 4.29
C THR A 18 1.23 0.39 5.27
N LEU A 19 1.15 1.63 4.82
CA LEU A 19 1.40 2.79 5.66
C LEU A 19 0.42 2.86 6.83
N GLY A 20 -0.89 2.72 6.55
CA GLY A 20 -1.92 2.74 7.59
C GLY A 20 -1.70 1.66 8.65
N LEU A 21 -1.35 0.45 8.20
CA LEU A 21 -1.07 -0.66 9.08
C LEU A 21 0.16 -0.44 9.96
N ILE A 22 1.25 0.11 9.40
CA ILE A 22 2.47 0.37 10.17
C ILE A 22 2.24 1.43 11.23
N LEU A 23 1.56 2.52 10.89
CA LEU A 23 1.22 3.57 11.85
C LEU A 23 0.39 3.01 13.00
N SER A 24 -0.65 2.22 12.70
CA SER A 24 -1.51 1.61 13.71
C SER A 24 -0.74 0.63 14.61
N ASN A 25 0.06 -0.25 14.02
CA ASN A 25 0.80 -1.29 14.77
C ASN A 25 1.92 -0.69 15.63
N THR A 26 2.58 0.36 15.15
CA THR A 26 3.62 1.06 15.91
C THR A 26 3.02 1.79 17.11
N SER A 27 1.89 2.44 16.93
CA SER A 27 1.13 3.07 18.01
C SER A 27 0.62 2.05 19.02
N ALA A 28 0.18 0.87 18.56
CA ALA A 28 -0.25 -0.25 19.41
C ALA A 28 0.91 -1.03 20.07
N LYS A 29 2.16 -0.58 19.92
CA LYS A 29 3.37 -1.20 20.50
C LYS A 29 3.61 -2.66 20.08
N PHE A 30 3.27 -3.02 18.85
CA PHE A 30 3.53 -4.34 18.32
C PHE A 30 5.03 -4.62 18.24
N THR A 31 5.40 -5.88 18.49
CA THR A 31 6.75 -6.38 18.28
C THR A 31 7.09 -6.49 16.78
N VAL A 32 8.37 -6.53 16.44
CA VAL A 32 8.84 -6.71 15.05
C VAL A 32 8.18 -7.92 14.40
N ASN A 33 8.14 -9.07 15.08
CA ASN A 33 7.56 -10.30 14.54
C ASN A 33 6.05 -10.18 14.28
N GLN A 34 5.33 -9.51 15.16
CA GLN A 34 3.89 -9.25 14.95
C GLN A 34 3.66 -8.36 13.75
N ILE A 35 4.46 -7.29 13.59
CA ILE A 35 4.37 -6.40 12.41
C ILE A 35 4.67 -7.17 11.12
N ILE A 36 5.72 -7.98 11.10
CA ILE A 36 6.07 -8.81 9.93
C ILE A 36 4.91 -9.76 9.58
N LEU A 37 4.36 -10.46 10.57
CA LEU A 37 3.25 -11.40 10.35
C LEU A 37 2.03 -10.70 9.75
N VAL A 38 1.66 -9.54 10.28
CA VAL A 38 0.52 -8.76 9.79
C VAL A 38 0.77 -8.23 8.37
N LEU A 39 2.00 -7.77 8.07
CA LEU A 39 2.38 -7.31 6.72
C LEU A 39 2.29 -8.44 5.68
N ILE A 40 2.77 -9.65 6.01
CA ILE A 40 2.69 -10.80 5.12
C ILE A 40 1.22 -11.23 4.92
N SER A 41 0.43 -11.25 6.00
CA SER A 41 -1.00 -11.56 5.92
C SER A 41 -1.75 -10.55 5.05
N LEU A 42 -1.41 -9.26 5.17
CA LEU A 42 -1.96 -8.19 4.33
C LEU A 42 -1.58 -8.39 2.86
N ALA A 43 -0.31 -8.69 2.58
CA ALA A 43 0.16 -8.92 1.21
C ALA A 43 -0.66 -10.00 0.49
N ILE A 44 -1.01 -11.06 1.20
CA ILE A 44 -1.77 -12.18 0.65
C ILE A 44 -3.26 -11.86 0.56
N SER A 45 -3.90 -11.53 1.68
CA SER A 45 -5.36 -11.41 1.74
C SER A 45 -5.88 -10.19 0.98
N ASP A 46 -5.31 -9.04 1.24
CA ASP A 46 -5.71 -7.78 0.63
C ASP A 46 -5.25 -7.70 -0.84
N GLY A 47 -4.04 -8.24 -1.12
CA GLY A 47 -3.54 -8.36 -2.49
C GLY A 47 -4.43 -9.23 -3.37
N LEU A 48 -4.87 -10.40 -2.90
CA LEU A 48 -5.78 -11.29 -3.63
C LEU A 48 -7.16 -10.66 -3.80
N SER A 49 -7.69 -10.01 -2.77
CA SER A 49 -9.00 -9.34 -2.83
C SER A 49 -9.04 -8.28 -3.91
N ASP A 50 -8.05 -7.41 -3.95
CA ASP A 50 -7.97 -6.33 -4.93
C ASP A 50 -7.72 -6.88 -6.35
N ALA A 51 -6.86 -7.90 -6.48
CA ALA A 51 -6.60 -8.56 -7.76
C ALA A 51 -7.87 -9.17 -8.36
N LEU A 52 -8.69 -9.82 -7.54
CA LEU A 52 -9.98 -10.36 -7.97
C LEU A 52 -10.96 -9.23 -8.33
N GLY A 53 -10.99 -8.14 -7.56
CA GLY A 53 -11.81 -6.97 -7.88
C GLY A 53 -11.48 -6.38 -9.24
N ILE A 54 -10.19 -6.19 -9.53
CA ILE A 54 -9.73 -5.70 -10.85
C ILE A 54 -10.01 -6.72 -11.95
N TYR A 55 -9.77 -8.01 -11.71
CA TYR A 55 -10.09 -9.06 -12.68
C TYR A 55 -11.57 -9.05 -13.09
N PHE A 56 -12.48 -9.06 -12.11
CA PHE A 56 -13.91 -9.08 -12.40
C PHE A 56 -14.41 -7.77 -13.01
N GLY A 57 -13.88 -6.63 -12.55
CA GLY A 57 -14.19 -5.30 -13.10
C GLY A 57 -13.81 -5.20 -14.58
N ASN A 58 -12.57 -5.54 -14.90
CA ASN A 58 -12.08 -5.51 -16.28
C ASN A 58 -12.80 -6.52 -17.19
N TYR A 59 -13.06 -7.73 -16.68
CA TYR A 59 -13.82 -8.74 -17.43
C TYR A 59 -15.24 -8.29 -17.76
N LYS A 60 -15.90 -7.63 -16.81
CA LYS A 60 -17.24 -7.08 -17.03
C LYS A 60 -17.26 -5.99 -18.10
N GLU A 61 -16.20 -5.22 -18.19
CA GLU A 61 -16.08 -4.09 -19.13
C GLU A 61 -15.65 -4.57 -20.52
N THR A 62 -14.64 -5.42 -20.62
CA THR A 62 -14.01 -5.82 -21.89
C THR A 62 -14.51 -7.15 -22.46
N GLY A 63 -14.98 -8.06 -21.62
CA GLY A 63 -15.26 -9.46 -21.97
C GLY A 63 -14.03 -10.32 -22.24
N ASP A 64 -12.82 -9.76 -22.10
CA ASP A 64 -11.56 -10.48 -22.37
C ASP A 64 -10.99 -11.08 -21.06
N ILE A 65 -11.06 -12.41 -20.97
CA ILE A 65 -10.55 -13.17 -19.82
C ILE A 65 -9.04 -13.03 -19.66
N LYS A 66 -8.29 -13.03 -20.77
CA LYS A 66 -6.82 -13.02 -20.75
C LYS A 66 -6.30 -11.66 -20.28
N ASP A 67 -6.86 -10.59 -20.81
CA ASP A 67 -6.50 -9.22 -20.41
C ASP A 67 -6.89 -8.98 -18.95
N SER A 68 -8.09 -9.40 -18.55
CA SER A 68 -8.56 -9.28 -17.17
C SER A 68 -7.68 -10.03 -16.16
N PHE A 69 -7.24 -11.24 -16.53
CA PHE A 69 -6.33 -12.03 -15.71
C PHE A 69 -4.96 -11.35 -15.58
N LEU A 70 -4.47 -10.74 -16.65
CA LEU A 70 -3.21 -9.99 -16.64
C LEU A 70 -3.27 -8.77 -15.74
N GLU A 71 -4.35 -7.99 -15.82
CA GLU A 71 -4.55 -6.79 -14.98
C GLU A 71 -4.71 -7.16 -13.50
N GLY A 72 -5.48 -8.20 -13.16
CA GLY A 72 -5.57 -8.74 -11.82
C GLY A 72 -4.22 -9.24 -11.29
N GLY A 73 -3.46 -9.96 -12.11
CA GLY A 73 -2.11 -10.44 -11.79
C GLY A 73 -1.12 -9.30 -11.51
N LYS A 74 -1.15 -8.24 -12.32
CA LYS A 74 -0.36 -7.02 -12.07
C LYS A 74 -0.74 -6.36 -10.76
N THR A 75 -2.05 -6.23 -10.49
CA THR A 75 -2.55 -5.68 -9.24
C THR A 75 -2.00 -6.45 -8.04
N LEU A 76 -2.09 -7.79 -8.05
CA LEU A 76 -1.57 -8.64 -6.99
C LEU A 76 -0.06 -8.41 -6.79
N LEU A 77 0.71 -8.45 -7.87
CA LEU A 77 2.16 -8.34 -7.83
C LEU A 77 2.59 -6.99 -7.21
N PHE A 78 2.06 -5.89 -7.72
CA PHE A 78 2.42 -4.56 -7.26
C PHE A 78 1.92 -4.29 -5.84
N LYS A 79 0.70 -4.70 -5.51
CA LYS A 79 0.14 -4.51 -4.17
C LYS A 79 0.88 -5.34 -3.12
N ALA A 80 1.14 -6.62 -3.36
CA ALA A 80 1.81 -7.49 -2.42
C ALA A 80 3.30 -7.14 -2.25
N SER A 81 3.96 -6.58 -3.27
CA SER A 81 5.37 -6.22 -3.20
C SER A 81 5.68 -5.20 -2.10
N ILE A 82 4.82 -4.22 -1.88
CA ILE A 82 5.04 -3.15 -0.91
C ILE A 82 5.09 -3.69 0.54
N PRO A 83 4.05 -4.37 1.06
CA PRO A 83 4.11 -4.89 2.42
C PRO A 83 5.20 -5.97 2.58
N CYS A 84 5.51 -6.76 1.54
CA CYS A 84 6.61 -7.71 1.60
C CYS A 84 7.98 -7.02 1.73
N LEU A 85 8.23 -5.96 0.97
CA LEU A 85 9.48 -5.18 1.07
C LEU A 85 9.61 -4.52 2.44
N VAL A 86 8.51 -4.00 2.98
CA VAL A 86 8.50 -3.42 4.32
C VAL A 86 8.68 -4.49 5.39
N ALA A 87 8.07 -5.67 5.26
CA ALA A 87 8.31 -6.80 6.17
C ALA A 87 9.81 -7.20 6.18
N LEU A 88 10.43 -7.25 5.01
CA LEU A 88 11.86 -7.51 4.88
C LEU A 88 12.70 -6.43 5.58
N LEU A 89 12.34 -5.17 5.45
CA LEU A 89 13.01 -4.05 6.12
C LEU A 89 12.91 -4.16 7.65
N PHE A 90 11.74 -4.51 8.19
CA PHE A 90 11.56 -4.78 9.62
C PHE A 90 12.38 -5.98 10.08
N PHE A 91 12.43 -7.04 9.27
CA PHE A 91 13.24 -8.23 9.55
C PHE A 91 14.74 -7.90 9.62
N MET A 92 15.24 -7.04 8.73
CA MET A 92 16.67 -6.66 8.70
C MET A 92 17.05 -5.71 9.84
N ILE A 93 16.19 -4.75 10.17
CA ILE A 93 16.50 -3.69 11.14
C ILE A 93 16.27 -4.14 12.58
N GLN A 94 15.31 -5.02 12.84
CA GLN A 94 14.95 -5.53 14.18
C GLN A 94 14.64 -4.44 15.24
N ASN A 95 14.45 -3.21 14.80
CA ASN A 95 14.10 -2.06 15.64
C ASN A 95 12.85 -1.37 15.08
N VAL A 96 11.73 -1.51 15.80
CA VAL A 96 10.42 -1.01 15.36
C VAL A 96 10.47 0.49 15.03
N LYS A 97 11.04 1.30 15.91
CA LYS A 97 11.07 2.76 15.73
C LYS A 97 11.90 3.17 14.51
N LEU A 98 13.06 2.56 14.33
CA LEU A 98 13.93 2.88 13.20
C LEU A 98 13.32 2.40 11.89
N ALA A 99 12.83 1.17 11.83
CA ALA A 99 12.17 0.61 10.65
C ALA A 99 10.93 1.42 10.26
N ASN A 100 10.11 1.83 11.23
CA ASN A 100 8.96 2.69 11.01
C ASN A 100 9.36 4.04 10.39
N ASN A 101 10.34 4.73 10.96
CA ASN A 101 10.80 6.03 10.44
C ASN A 101 11.34 5.92 9.01
N ILE A 102 12.10 4.87 8.70
CA ILE A 102 12.61 4.62 7.34
C ILE A 102 11.43 4.33 6.38
N THR A 103 10.49 3.50 6.79
CA THR A 103 9.31 3.19 5.97
C THR A 103 8.48 4.44 5.69
N LEU A 104 8.23 5.28 6.70
CA LEU A 104 7.52 6.55 6.53
C LEU A 104 8.24 7.48 5.55
N GLY A 105 9.55 7.62 5.68
CA GLY A 105 10.36 8.43 4.77
C GLY A 105 10.32 7.92 3.33
N LEU A 106 10.49 6.61 3.13
CA LEU A 106 10.40 5.98 1.80
C LEU A 106 9.01 6.12 1.20
N THR A 107 7.96 5.89 1.98
CA THR A 107 6.57 6.04 1.53
C THR A 107 6.30 7.48 1.09
N PHE A 108 6.76 8.47 1.85
CA PHE A 108 6.60 9.88 1.50
C PHE A 108 7.30 10.22 0.17
N ILE A 109 8.53 9.75 -0.02
CA ILE A 109 9.27 9.93 -1.28
C ILE A 109 8.52 9.29 -2.44
N LEU A 110 8.04 8.05 -2.28
CA LEU A 110 7.29 7.34 -3.32
C LEU A 110 6.00 8.06 -3.69
N ILE A 111 5.27 8.60 -2.73
CA ILE A 111 4.06 9.38 -3.00
C ILE A 111 4.36 10.65 -3.80
N ILE A 112 5.44 11.37 -3.46
CA ILE A 112 5.87 12.53 -4.23
C ILE A 112 6.21 12.12 -5.67
N MET A 113 6.96 11.02 -5.84
CA MET A 113 7.30 10.50 -7.17
C MET A 113 6.05 10.14 -7.97
N ILE A 114 5.09 9.42 -7.39
CA ILE A 114 3.82 9.08 -8.02
C ILE A 114 3.09 10.35 -8.50
N ASN A 115 3.02 11.36 -7.63
CA ASN A 115 2.36 12.62 -7.96
C ASN A 115 3.02 13.34 -9.14
N ILE A 116 4.35 13.26 -9.28
CA ILE A 116 5.08 13.90 -10.38
C ILE A 116 4.91 13.11 -11.68
N PHE A 117 5.00 11.77 -11.61
CA PHE A 117 5.10 10.95 -12.83
C PHE A 117 3.76 10.40 -13.34
N ILE A 118 2.74 10.30 -12.50
CA ILE A 118 1.45 9.69 -12.89
C ILE A 118 0.36 10.73 -13.12
N PHE A 119 0.37 11.83 -12.38
CA PHE A 119 -0.67 12.83 -12.48
C PHE A 119 -0.16 14.09 -13.21
N ASP A 120 -0.74 14.38 -14.37
CA ASP A 120 -0.41 15.58 -15.12
C ASP A 120 -1.13 16.83 -14.59
N GLU A 121 -2.36 16.65 -14.08
CA GLU A 121 -3.19 17.75 -13.60
C GLU A 121 -2.85 18.13 -12.15
N LEU A 122 -2.64 19.43 -11.92
CA LEU A 122 -2.33 19.96 -10.57
C LEU A 122 -3.44 19.66 -9.54
N GLN A 123 -4.70 19.65 -9.97
CA GLN A 123 -5.83 19.35 -9.10
C GLN A 123 -5.76 17.91 -8.56
N LEU A 124 -5.46 16.93 -9.42
CA LEU A 124 -5.30 15.53 -9.03
C LEU A 124 -4.11 15.34 -8.08
N ARG A 125 -3.02 16.06 -8.31
CA ARG A 125 -1.85 16.05 -7.41
C ARG A 125 -2.21 16.54 -6.01
N ILE A 126 -2.96 17.65 -5.92
CA ILE A 126 -3.39 18.22 -4.63
C ILE A 126 -4.33 17.24 -3.91
N ILE A 127 -5.33 16.70 -4.62
CA ILE A 127 -6.29 15.76 -4.05
C ILE A 127 -5.57 14.53 -3.47
N ASN A 128 -4.62 13.96 -4.21
CA ASN A 128 -3.86 12.80 -3.77
C ASN A 128 -3.03 13.08 -2.50
N ILE A 129 -2.36 14.24 -2.45
CA ILE A 129 -1.61 14.67 -1.26
C ILE A 129 -2.55 14.86 -0.06
N VAL A 130 -3.70 15.48 -0.26
CA VAL A 130 -4.70 15.69 0.82
C VAL A 130 -5.21 14.35 1.34
N ILE A 131 -5.57 13.42 0.45
CA ILE A 131 -6.01 12.06 0.84
C ILE A 131 -4.91 11.36 1.65
N PHE A 132 -3.67 11.44 1.20
CA PHE A 132 -2.54 10.87 1.93
C PHE A 132 -2.42 11.43 3.36
N PHE A 133 -2.48 12.76 3.51
CA PHE A 133 -2.44 13.40 4.83
C PHE A 133 -3.62 12.96 5.73
N ILE A 134 -4.82 12.85 5.17
CA ILE A 134 -6.01 12.38 5.91
C ILE A 134 -5.77 10.96 6.43
N ILE A 135 -5.24 10.05 5.58
CA ILE A 135 -4.95 8.67 5.96
C ILE A 135 -3.92 8.63 7.09
N VAL A 136 -2.82 9.37 6.96
CA VAL A 136 -1.76 9.43 7.98
C VAL A 136 -2.29 9.95 9.31
N MET A 137 -3.01 11.08 9.28
CA MET A 137 -3.59 11.69 10.49
C MET A 137 -4.61 10.78 11.17
N THR A 138 -5.50 10.16 10.39
CA THR A 138 -6.54 9.27 10.91
C THR A 138 -5.93 8.03 11.56
N ASN A 139 -4.97 7.37 10.90
CA ASN A 139 -4.31 6.19 11.45
C ASN A 139 -3.48 6.50 12.71
N ASN A 140 -2.80 7.64 12.73
CA ASN A 140 -2.05 8.07 13.91
C ASN A 140 -3.01 8.34 15.10
N TYR A 141 -4.11 9.05 14.86
CA TYR A 141 -5.12 9.33 15.87
C TYR A 141 -5.76 8.06 16.41
N ILE A 142 -6.12 7.10 15.54
CA ILE A 142 -6.69 5.81 15.95
C ILE A 142 -5.66 5.03 16.77
N GLY A 143 -4.41 4.96 16.30
CA GLY A 143 -3.34 4.26 16.98
C GLY A 143 -3.11 4.79 18.41
N GLU A 144 -3.09 6.11 18.59
CA GLU A 144 -2.92 6.74 19.91
C GLU A 144 -4.11 6.50 20.85
N LYS A 145 -5.34 6.51 20.32
CA LYS A 145 -6.56 6.41 21.13
C LYS A 145 -6.86 4.99 21.60
N PHE A 146 -6.45 3.99 20.82
CA PHE A 146 -6.73 2.56 21.10
C PHE A 146 -5.49 1.78 21.59
N THR A 147 -4.45 2.46 22.07
CA THR A 147 -3.36 1.83 22.82
C THR A 147 -3.90 1.38 24.18
N PHE A 148 -4.01 0.08 24.37
CA PHE A 148 -4.29 -0.59 25.63
C PHE A 148 -3.01 -0.76 26.46
#